data_555ce9e0f4f1fa0236c20884c6fb054c
#
_entry.id   555ce9e0f4f1fa0236c20884c6fb054c
#
_cell.length_a   1.000
_cell.length_b   1.000
_cell.length_c   1.000
_cell.angle_alpha   90.00
_cell.angle_beta   90.00
_cell.angle_gamma   90.00
#
_symmetry.space_group_name_H-M   'P 1'
#
loop_
_entity.id
_entity.type
_entity.pdbx_description
1 polymer ?
#
loop_
_entity_poly.entity_id
_entity_poly.type
_entity_poly.pdbx_seq_one_letter_code
_entity_poly.pdbx_strand_id
1 'polypeptide(L)'
;SCITGYPLSDLASFKDDIFEQVQEIEGKLIIKEYATKSASTNTIRSHLEKLKKRGINPGFIIVDYADLLKPVTARKEKRTELESIYEDLRAIATDFQCPVWTASQTNRSGLNVEVITMEQISEAFNKCFVADFIFSISRTIKDKQNNTGKLFVAKNRNGPDGDVYNIFMQTANVNIKVLNTPN
;
A
#
# COMPACT_ATOMS: atom_id res chain seq x y z
N SER A 1 16.31 0.97 5.03
CA SER A 1 16.58 2.31 4.50
C SER A 1 15.65 3.37 5.09
N CYS A 2 14.32 3.30 4.94
CA CYS A 2 13.43 4.32 5.54
C CYS A 2 13.44 4.32 7.09
N ILE A 3 13.74 3.20 7.71
CA ILE A 3 13.83 3.04 9.18
C ILE A 3 15.20 3.48 9.67
N THR A 4 16.27 3.03 9.02
CA THR A 4 17.65 3.18 9.48
C THR A 4 18.42 4.32 8.81
N GLY A 5 17.84 4.95 7.78
CA GLY A 5 18.48 6.02 7.02
C GLY A 5 19.56 5.59 6.01
N TYR A 6 20.01 4.33 6.04
CA TYR A 6 21.02 3.83 5.09
C TYR A 6 20.45 3.76 3.67
N PRO A 7 21.23 4.13 2.63
CA PRO A 7 20.84 3.93 1.23
C PRO A 7 20.57 2.45 0.93
N LEU A 8 19.66 2.18 -0.02
CA LEU A 8 19.36 0.79 -0.44
C LEU A 8 20.59 0.05 -0.96
N SER A 9 21.51 0.75 -1.63
CA SER A 9 22.78 0.20 -2.12
C SER A 9 23.70 -0.36 -1.03
N ASP A 10 23.59 0.19 0.18
CA ASP A 10 24.57 -0.02 1.26
C ASP A 10 24.05 -0.95 2.35
N LEU A 11 22.78 -1.39 2.27
CA LEU A 11 22.15 -2.23 3.30
C LEU A 11 22.95 -3.51 3.63
N ALA A 12 23.58 -4.12 2.63
CA ALA A 12 24.38 -5.34 2.85
C ALA A 12 25.63 -5.08 3.69
N SER A 13 26.23 -3.89 3.57
CA SER A 13 27.45 -3.49 4.30
C SER A 13 27.18 -3.12 5.75
N PHE A 14 25.94 -2.68 6.08
CA PHE A 14 25.53 -2.24 7.41
C PHE A 14 24.53 -3.20 8.08
N LYS A 15 24.62 -4.49 7.75
CA LYS A 15 23.63 -5.48 8.19
C LYS A 15 23.52 -5.59 9.72
N ASP A 16 24.64 -5.55 10.42
CA ASP A 16 24.68 -5.72 11.87
C ASP A 16 24.15 -4.47 12.59
N ASP A 17 24.55 -3.27 12.15
CA ASP A 17 24.01 -2.00 12.67
C ASP A 17 22.50 -1.89 12.42
N ILE A 18 22.03 -2.32 11.26
CA ILE A 18 20.61 -2.36 10.91
C ILE A 18 19.86 -3.32 11.85
N PHE A 19 20.45 -4.47 12.11
CA PHE A 19 19.86 -5.46 12.99
C PHE A 19 19.69 -4.93 14.41
N GLU A 20 20.71 -4.27 14.96
CA GLU A 20 20.65 -3.63 16.29
C GLU A 20 19.57 -2.55 16.34
N GLN A 21 19.56 -1.61 15.37
CA GLN A 21 18.55 -0.54 15.32
C GLN A 21 17.12 -1.07 15.18
N VAL A 22 16.90 -2.14 14.41
CA VAL A 22 15.58 -2.75 14.25
C VAL A 22 15.11 -3.47 15.51
N GLN A 23 16.02 -4.02 16.31
CA GLN A 23 15.68 -4.64 17.60
C GLN A 23 15.22 -3.63 18.65
N GLU A 24 15.64 -2.37 18.57
CA GLU A 24 15.21 -1.30 19.47
C GLU A 24 13.79 -0.79 19.18
N ILE A 25 13.23 -1.13 18.00
CA ILE A 25 11.89 -0.69 17.61
C ILE A 25 10.84 -1.51 18.35
N GLU A 26 9.98 -0.82 19.09
CA GLU A 26 8.83 -1.45 19.71
C GLU A 26 7.86 -2.01 18.67
N GLY A 27 7.41 -3.24 18.87
CA GLY A 27 6.46 -3.90 18.00
C GLY A 27 7.03 -5.15 17.30
N LYS A 28 6.23 -5.73 16.43
CA LYS A 28 6.59 -6.93 15.69
C LYS A 28 6.24 -6.80 14.22
N LEU A 29 7.25 -6.84 13.37
CA LEU A 29 7.07 -6.91 11.92
C LEU A 29 7.09 -8.37 11.47
N ILE A 30 6.04 -8.81 10.79
CA ILE A 30 5.92 -10.15 10.20
C ILE A 30 5.83 -9.99 8.69
N ILE A 31 6.82 -10.48 7.98
CA ILE A 31 6.86 -10.47 6.52
C ILE A 31 6.58 -11.87 6.00
N LYS A 32 5.64 -11.98 5.07
CA LYS A 32 5.32 -13.22 4.37
C LYS A 32 5.31 -12.98 2.86
N GLU A 33 6.22 -13.61 2.18
CA GLU A 33 6.32 -13.55 0.72
C GLU A 33 5.53 -14.68 0.07
N TYR A 34 4.90 -14.37 -1.05
CA TYR A 34 4.21 -15.30 -1.94
C TYR A 34 4.59 -14.99 -3.39
N ALA A 35 4.78 -16.01 -4.20
CA ALA A 35 4.97 -15.81 -5.64
C ALA A 35 3.72 -15.18 -6.26
N THR A 36 3.91 -14.38 -7.30
CA THR A 36 2.81 -13.72 -8.03
C THR A 36 1.70 -14.71 -8.40
N LYS A 37 0.45 -14.38 -8.12
CA LYS A 37 -0.74 -15.21 -8.35
C LYS A 37 -0.73 -16.57 -7.66
N SER A 38 0.11 -16.80 -6.65
CA SER A 38 0.10 -18.02 -5.85
C SER A 38 -0.79 -17.92 -4.61
N ALA A 39 -0.96 -16.70 -4.06
CA ALA A 39 -1.80 -16.45 -2.91
C ALA A 39 -3.15 -15.83 -3.30
N SER A 40 -4.18 -16.21 -2.57
CA SER A 40 -5.52 -15.61 -2.60
C SER A 40 -5.83 -14.93 -1.26
N THR A 41 -6.96 -14.24 -1.16
CA THR A 41 -7.47 -13.69 0.10
C THR A 41 -7.68 -14.77 1.16
N ASN A 42 -8.08 -16.00 0.77
CA ASN A 42 -8.15 -17.16 1.67
C ASN A 42 -6.78 -17.57 2.20
N THR A 43 -5.73 -17.46 1.39
CA THR A 43 -4.35 -17.75 1.83
C THR A 43 -3.92 -16.75 2.92
N ILE A 44 -4.22 -15.45 2.72
CA ILE A 44 -3.95 -14.40 3.69
C ILE A 44 -4.74 -14.66 4.98
N ARG A 45 -6.03 -14.93 4.89
CA ARG A 45 -6.91 -15.25 6.02
C ARG A 45 -6.36 -16.42 6.85
N SER A 46 -6.01 -17.52 6.20
CA SER A 46 -5.44 -18.71 6.87
C SER A 46 -4.11 -18.40 7.57
N HIS A 47 -3.30 -17.50 7.01
CA HIS A 47 -2.07 -17.05 7.66
C HIS A 47 -2.37 -16.23 8.92
N LEU A 48 -3.29 -15.29 8.84
CA LEU A 48 -3.72 -14.44 9.97
C LEU A 48 -4.34 -15.28 11.10
N GLU A 49 -5.17 -16.28 10.77
CA GLU A 49 -5.72 -17.22 11.75
C GLU A 49 -4.63 -18.02 12.48
N LYS A 50 -3.59 -18.46 11.77
CA LYS A 50 -2.43 -19.13 12.38
C LYS A 50 -1.68 -18.20 13.33
N LEU A 51 -1.53 -16.92 12.99
CA LEU A 51 -0.93 -15.91 13.88
C LEU A 51 -1.79 -15.71 15.12
N LYS A 52 -3.11 -15.55 14.96
CA LYS A 52 -4.06 -15.39 16.06
C LYS A 52 -4.02 -16.58 17.04
N LYS A 53 -3.96 -17.82 16.52
CA LYS A 53 -3.79 -19.04 17.35
C LYS A 53 -2.48 -19.05 18.14
N ARG A 54 -1.46 -18.30 17.73
CA ARG A 54 -0.19 -18.13 18.45
C ARG A 54 -0.19 -16.90 19.39
N GLY A 55 -1.34 -16.30 19.61
CA GLY A 55 -1.48 -15.08 20.43
C GLY A 55 -1.00 -13.80 19.76
N ILE A 56 -0.78 -13.81 18.44
CA ILE A 56 -0.33 -12.65 17.68
C ILE A 56 -1.54 -12.04 16.96
N ASN A 57 -1.97 -10.88 17.41
CA ASN A 57 -3.02 -10.10 16.78
C ASN A 57 -2.39 -8.93 16.01
N PRO A 58 -2.54 -8.87 14.67
CA PRO A 58 -1.98 -7.76 13.90
C PRO A 58 -2.75 -6.47 14.22
N GLY A 59 -2.05 -5.37 14.45
CA GLY A 59 -2.64 -4.04 14.54
C GLY A 59 -2.75 -3.35 13.17
N PHE A 60 -2.08 -3.89 12.14
CA PHE A 60 -2.05 -3.36 10.79
C PHE A 60 -1.67 -4.45 9.79
N ILE A 61 -2.34 -4.49 8.64
CA ILE A 61 -2.04 -5.45 7.56
C ILE A 61 -1.72 -4.67 6.29
N ILE A 62 -0.61 -5.00 5.64
CA ILE A 62 -0.26 -4.47 4.31
C ILE A 62 -0.22 -5.62 3.32
N VAL A 63 -0.91 -5.45 2.19
CA VAL A 63 -0.87 -6.37 1.04
C VAL A 63 -0.24 -5.65 -0.14
N ASP A 64 0.98 -6.01 -0.51
CA ASP A 64 1.72 -5.40 -1.60
C ASP A 64 1.75 -6.35 -2.82
N TYR A 65 0.87 -6.15 -3.80
CA TYR A 65 -0.39 -5.40 -3.79
C TYR A 65 -1.55 -6.29 -4.24
N ALA A 66 -2.79 -5.88 -3.96
CA ALA A 66 -3.98 -6.72 -4.13
C ALA A 66 -4.20 -7.21 -5.57
N ASP A 67 -3.86 -6.41 -6.59
CA ASP A 67 -4.06 -6.77 -8.01
C ASP A 67 -3.19 -7.97 -8.45
N LEU A 68 -2.22 -8.40 -7.63
CA LEU A 68 -1.38 -9.60 -7.85
C LEU A 68 -1.96 -10.86 -7.20
N LEU A 69 -2.99 -10.75 -6.39
CA LEU A 69 -3.63 -11.89 -5.78
C LEU A 69 -4.38 -12.73 -6.81
N LYS A 70 -4.45 -14.03 -6.54
CA LYS A 70 -5.31 -14.94 -7.28
C LYS A 70 -6.75 -14.79 -6.76
N PRO A 71 -7.77 -14.65 -7.62
CA PRO A 71 -9.15 -14.66 -7.18
C PRO A 71 -9.50 -16.04 -6.55
N VAL A 72 -10.33 -16.02 -5.52
CA VAL A 72 -10.82 -17.26 -4.88
C VAL A 72 -11.72 -18.04 -5.85
N THR A 73 -12.54 -17.32 -6.60
CA THR A 73 -13.41 -17.87 -7.64
C THR A 73 -13.12 -17.20 -8.96
N ALA A 74 -12.77 -17.98 -9.97
CA ALA A 74 -12.55 -17.45 -11.31
C ALA A 74 -13.87 -16.90 -11.88
N ARG A 75 -13.83 -15.70 -12.43
CA ARG A 75 -14.96 -15.03 -13.07
C ARG A 75 -14.65 -14.76 -14.55
N LYS A 76 -15.68 -14.54 -15.34
CA LYS A 76 -15.51 -14.26 -16.78
C LYS A 76 -14.77 -12.95 -17.06
N GLU A 77 -14.93 -11.97 -16.17
CA GLU A 77 -14.36 -10.63 -16.32
C GLU A 77 -13.32 -10.38 -15.21
N LYS A 78 -12.11 -9.99 -15.61
CA LYS A 78 -11.03 -9.62 -14.69
C LYS A 78 -11.42 -8.48 -13.73
N ARG A 79 -12.26 -7.56 -14.20
CA ARG A 79 -12.78 -6.46 -13.39
C ARG A 79 -13.55 -6.96 -12.16
N THR A 80 -14.43 -7.95 -12.35
CA THR A 80 -15.22 -8.54 -11.27
C THR A 80 -14.36 -9.42 -10.33
N GLU A 81 -13.29 -10.02 -10.85
CA GLU A 81 -12.31 -10.74 -10.01
C GLU A 81 -11.59 -9.79 -9.07
N LEU A 82 -11.12 -8.64 -9.58
CA LEU A 82 -10.46 -7.63 -8.77
C LEU A 82 -11.41 -7.06 -7.71
N GLU A 83 -12.65 -6.71 -8.09
CA GLU A 83 -13.64 -6.22 -7.15
C GLU A 83 -13.84 -7.18 -5.97
N SER A 84 -14.01 -8.49 -6.26
CA SER A 84 -14.16 -9.50 -5.21
C SER A 84 -12.94 -9.63 -4.30
N ILE A 85 -11.71 -9.44 -4.82
CA ILE A 85 -10.50 -9.43 -4.01
C ILE A 85 -10.52 -8.28 -3.00
N TYR A 86 -10.92 -7.07 -3.43
CA TYR A 86 -10.99 -5.92 -2.54
C TYR A 86 -12.11 -6.07 -1.49
N GLU A 87 -13.26 -6.64 -1.88
CA GLU A 87 -14.33 -6.98 -0.92
C GLU A 87 -13.86 -7.99 0.14
N ASP A 88 -13.14 -9.03 -0.28
CA ASP A 88 -12.57 -10.03 0.62
C ASP A 88 -11.54 -9.39 1.58
N LEU A 89 -10.69 -8.47 1.10
CA LEU A 89 -9.73 -7.75 1.94
C LEU A 89 -10.44 -6.86 2.96
N ARG A 90 -11.56 -6.24 2.59
CA ARG A 90 -12.42 -5.50 3.52
C ARG A 90 -13.02 -6.42 4.58
N ALA A 91 -13.50 -7.60 4.19
CA ALA A 91 -14.00 -8.60 5.12
C ALA A 91 -12.91 -9.05 6.10
N ILE A 92 -11.66 -9.24 5.64
CA ILE A 92 -10.50 -9.52 6.50
C ILE A 92 -10.29 -8.40 7.51
N ALA A 93 -10.35 -7.13 7.11
CA ALA A 93 -10.21 -6.00 8.03
C ALA A 93 -11.26 -6.04 9.15
N THR A 94 -12.50 -6.37 8.81
CA THR A 94 -13.60 -6.51 9.77
C THR A 94 -13.39 -7.71 10.71
N ASP A 95 -13.04 -8.88 10.19
CA ASP A 95 -12.90 -10.11 10.97
C ASP A 95 -11.72 -10.09 11.94
N PHE A 96 -10.64 -9.41 11.55
CA PHE A 96 -9.45 -9.27 12.37
C PHE A 96 -9.40 -7.95 13.16
N GLN A 97 -10.42 -7.09 13.01
CA GLN A 97 -10.54 -5.80 13.70
C GLN A 97 -9.29 -4.92 13.53
N CYS A 98 -8.70 -4.90 12.34
CA CYS A 98 -7.53 -4.10 12.04
C CYS A 98 -7.56 -3.54 10.61
N PRO A 99 -6.95 -2.37 10.35
CA PRO A 99 -6.91 -1.79 9.02
C PRO A 99 -6.10 -2.66 8.06
N VAL A 100 -6.61 -2.78 6.83
CA VAL A 100 -5.91 -3.42 5.71
C VAL A 100 -5.58 -2.36 4.66
N TRP A 101 -4.31 -2.23 4.34
CA TRP A 101 -3.82 -1.35 3.29
C TRP A 101 -3.31 -2.14 2.10
N THR A 102 -3.57 -1.61 0.91
CA THR A 102 -3.00 -2.16 -0.31
C THR A 102 -2.72 -1.04 -1.31
N ALA A 103 -1.89 -1.32 -2.29
CA ALA A 103 -1.64 -0.44 -3.40
C ALA A 103 -2.41 -0.88 -4.66
N SER A 104 -2.56 0.03 -5.59
CA SER A 104 -3.06 -0.22 -6.93
C SER A 104 -2.29 0.63 -7.94
N GLN A 105 -2.05 0.08 -9.13
CA GLN A 105 -1.39 0.82 -10.20
C GLN A 105 -2.38 1.74 -10.92
N THR A 106 -1.86 2.85 -11.44
CA THR A 106 -2.61 3.73 -12.35
C THR A 106 -2.56 3.21 -13.78
N ASN A 107 -3.54 3.57 -14.57
CA ASN A 107 -3.52 3.35 -16.01
C ASN A 107 -2.57 4.35 -16.72
N ARG A 108 -2.45 4.25 -18.04
CA ARG A 108 -1.55 5.12 -18.83
C ARG A 108 -1.91 6.61 -18.75
N SER A 109 -3.19 6.95 -18.52
CA SER A 109 -3.62 8.34 -18.38
C SER A 109 -3.11 9.01 -17.10
N GLY A 110 -2.69 8.21 -16.11
CA GLY A 110 -2.02 8.70 -14.88
C GLY A 110 -0.53 9.00 -15.02
N LEU A 111 0.06 8.80 -16.22
CA LEU A 111 1.48 9.10 -16.43
C LEU A 111 1.70 10.60 -16.62
N ASN A 112 2.67 11.16 -15.89
CA ASN A 112 3.09 12.57 -15.95
C ASN A 112 1.98 13.59 -15.63
N VAL A 113 0.91 13.17 -14.96
CA VAL A 113 -0.10 14.12 -14.43
C VAL A 113 0.35 14.65 -13.09
N GLU A 114 -0.04 15.88 -12.78
CA GLU A 114 0.29 16.55 -11.53
C GLU A 114 -0.47 15.92 -10.35
N VAL A 115 -1.73 15.55 -10.56
CA VAL A 115 -2.58 14.88 -9.56
C VAL A 115 -3.26 13.68 -10.21
N ILE A 116 -3.18 12.53 -9.55
CA ILE A 116 -3.85 11.29 -9.98
C ILE A 116 -5.17 11.17 -9.23
N THR A 117 -6.28 11.24 -9.96
CA THR A 117 -7.63 11.04 -9.43
C THR A 117 -8.05 9.57 -9.50
N MET A 118 -9.23 9.24 -8.96
CA MET A 118 -9.77 7.87 -9.03
C MET A 118 -9.99 7.37 -10.46
N GLU A 119 -10.19 8.25 -11.43
CA GLU A 119 -10.39 7.89 -12.85
C GLU A 119 -9.15 7.27 -13.50
N GLN A 120 -7.95 7.59 -13.01
CA GLN A 120 -6.70 7.02 -13.48
C GLN A 120 -6.34 5.68 -12.79
N ILE A 121 -7.18 5.15 -11.90
CA ILE A 121 -6.92 3.85 -11.28
C ILE A 121 -7.17 2.73 -12.31
N SER A 122 -6.16 1.87 -12.47
CA SER A 122 -6.16 0.81 -13.48
C SER A 122 -7.27 -0.24 -13.27
N GLU A 123 -7.84 -0.69 -14.37
CA GLU A 123 -8.66 -1.89 -14.61
C GLU A 123 -10.03 -1.98 -13.91
N ALA A 124 -10.24 -1.38 -12.74
CA ALA A 124 -11.55 -1.50 -12.07
C ALA A 124 -11.81 -0.31 -11.14
N PHE A 125 -12.52 0.70 -11.64
CA PHE A 125 -13.01 1.81 -10.82
C PHE A 125 -13.83 1.33 -9.62
N ASN A 126 -14.52 0.17 -9.74
CA ASN A 126 -15.34 -0.41 -8.68
C ASN A 126 -14.55 -0.72 -7.39
N LYS A 127 -13.26 -1.05 -7.49
CA LYS A 127 -12.41 -1.26 -6.30
C LYS A 127 -12.33 0.00 -5.42
N CYS A 128 -12.46 1.20 -6.01
CA CYS A 128 -12.49 2.45 -5.27
C CYS A 128 -13.73 2.59 -4.37
N PHE A 129 -14.86 1.97 -4.75
CA PHE A 129 -16.06 2.01 -3.91
C PHE A 129 -15.92 1.19 -2.64
N VAL A 130 -15.13 0.11 -2.69
CA VAL A 130 -14.89 -0.76 -1.54
C VAL A 130 -14.02 -0.07 -0.49
N ALA A 131 -13.00 0.69 -0.90
CA ALA A 131 -12.07 1.35 0.02
C ALA A 131 -12.73 2.47 0.82
N ASP A 132 -12.34 2.62 2.09
CA ASP A 132 -12.79 3.70 2.98
C ASP A 132 -11.94 4.95 2.83
N PHE A 133 -10.66 4.77 2.50
CA PHE A 133 -9.70 5.84 2.30
C PHE A 133 -8.84 5.55 1.07
N ILE A 134 -8.65 6.54 0.21
CA ILE A 134 -7.80 6.44 -0.98
C ILE A 134 -6.95 7.70 -1.07
N PHE A 135 -5.65 7.51 -1.19
CA PHE A 135 -4.75 8.58 -1.61
C PHE A 135 -3.91 8.13 -2.79
N SER A 136 -3.52 9.08 -3.60
CA SER A 136 -2.60 8.86 -4.71
C SER A 136 -1.31 9.63 -4.51
N ILE A 137 -0.23 9.09 -5.07
CA ILE A 137 1.08 9.75 -5.12
C ILE A 137 1.43 9.91 -6.60
N SER A 138 1.70 11.15 -7.00
CA SER A 138 2.11 11.48 -8.36
C SER A 138 3.45 12.21 -8.38
N ARG A 139 4.20 12.00 -9.45
CA ARG A 139 5.47 12.67 -9.71
C ARG A 139 5.61 12.92 -11.20
N THR A 140 5.73 14.17 -11.59
CA THR A 140 6.15 14.57 -12.93
C THR A 140 7.65 14.32 -13.14
N ILE A 141 8.15 14.50 -14.35
CA ILE A 141 9.60 14.41 -14.62
C ILE A 141 10.38 15.44 -13.78
N LYS A 142 9.84 16.65 -13.66
CA LYS A 142 10.44 17.72 -12.84
C LYS A 142 10.46 17.36 -11.35
N ASP A 143 9.40 16.73 -10.86
CA ASP A 143 9.34 16.28 -9.48
C ASP A 143 10.39 15.21 -9.17
N LYS A 144 10.61 14.28 -10.11
CA LYS A 144 11.66 13.23 -9.95
C LYS A 144 13.05 13.83 -9.84
N GLN A 145 13.34 14.91 -10.59
CA GLN A 145 14.62 15.62 -10.53
C GLN A 145 14.82 16.36 -9.20
N ASN A 146 13.74 16.88 -8.62
CA ASN A 146 13.77 17.70 -7.41
C ASN A 146 13.45 16.90 -6.12
N ASN A 147 13.27 15.58 -6.19
CA ASN A 147 12.79 14.76 -5.07
C ASN A 147 11.46 15.28 -4.46
N THR A 148 10.57 15.78 -5.29
CA THR A 148 9.24 16.25 -4.90
C THR A 148 8.15 15.34 -5.45
N GLY A 149 6.91 15.59 -5.09
CA GLY A 149 5.71 14.97 -5.62
C GLY A 149 4.46 15.57 -4.98
N LYS A 150 3.32 15.02 -5.36
CA LYS A 150 2.02 15.36 -4.79
C LYS A 150 1.40 14.13 -4.15
N LEU A 151 0.79 14.31 -2.98
CA LEU A 151 -0.13 13.36 -2.38
C LEU A 151 -1.52 13.97 -2.46
N PHE A 152 -2.46 13.25 -3.04
CA PHE A 152 -3.85 13.68 -3.19
C PHE A 152 -4.77 12.73 -2.45
N VAL A 153 -5.62 13.25 -1.56
CA VAL A 153 -6.66 12.48 -0.88
C VAL A 153 -7.86 12.35 -1.82
N ALA A 154 -7.93 11.22 -2.51
CA ALA A 154 -8.94 10.96 -3.53
C ALA A 154 -10.29 10.51 -2.95
N LYS A 155 -10.29 9.95 -1.74
CA LYS A 155 -11.49 9.52 -1.01
C LYS A 155 -11.21 9.45 0.48
N ASN A 156 -12.14 9.97 1.28
CA ASN A 156 -12.14 9.79 2.73
C ASN A 156 -13.58 9.64 3.23
N ARG A 157 -13.99 8.40 3.55
CA ARG A 157 -15.38 8.12 3.98
C ARG A 157 -15.74 8.81 5.29
N ASN A 158 -14.78 9.07 6.15
CA ASN A 158 -14.99 9.58 7.50
C ASN A 158 -14.52 11.04 7.70
N GLY A 159 -14.18 11.74 6.62
CA GLY A 159 -13.70 13.12 6.68
C GLY A 159 -13.62 13.79 5.32
N PRO A 160 -13.02 14.98 5.22
CA PRO A 160 -12.85 15.66 3.94
C PRO A 160 -11.93 14.89 3.00
N ASP A 161 -12.18 15.05 1.70
CA ASP A 161 -11.33 14.59 0.61
C ASP A 161 -11.09 15.73 -0.38
N GLY A 162 -10.28 15.49 -1.39
CA GLY A 162 -9.90 16.50 -2.38
C GLY A 162 -8.62 17.28 -2.04
N ASP A 163 -8.06 17.10 -0.86
CA ASP A 163 -6.85 17.81 -0.43
C ASP A 163 -5.60 17.35 -1.21
N VAL A 164 -4.77 18.31 -1.59
CA VAL A 164 -3.47 18.08 -2.26
C VAL A 164 -2.34 18.53 -1.35
N TYR A 165 -1.43 17.64 -1.04
CA TYR A 165 -0.24 17.92 -0.25
C TYR A 165 1.02 17.87 -1.10
N ASN A 166 1.92 18.83 -0.89
CA ASN A 166 3.28 18.71 -1.43
C ASN A 166 4.08 17.72 -0.59
N ILE A 167 4.80 16.82 -1.25
CA ILE A 167 5.65 15.85 -0.58
C ILE A 167 7.10 15.97 -1.04
N PHE A 168 8.02 15.73 -0.12
CA PHE A 168 9.37 15.32 -0.42
C PHE A 168 9.39 13.80 -0.62
N MET A 169 10.02 13.32 -1.69
CA MET A 169 10.10 11.90 -1.99
C MET A 169 11.46 11.53 -2.58
N GLN A 170 12.35 11.06 -1.74
CA GLN A 170 13.66 10.54 -2.13
C GLN A 170 13.62 9.02 -2.23
N THR A 171 13.69 8.50 -3.45
CA THR A 171 13.56 7.06 -3.72
C THR A 171 14.79 6.25 -3.32
N ALA A 172 15.98 6.86 -3.30
CA ALA A 172 17.20 6.17 -2.89
C ALA A 172 17.16 5.65 -1.44
N ASN A 173 16.53 6.40 -0.55
CA ASN A 173 16.39 6.04 0.88
C ASN A 173 14.95 5.70 1.26
N VAL A 174 14.04 5.62 0.27
CA VAL A 174 12.60 5.41 0.49
C VAL A 174 12.02 6.40 1.52
N ASN A 175 12.47 7.67 1.44
CA ASN A 175 12.06 8.71 2.36
C ASN A 175 10.95 9.55 1.75
N ILE A 176 9.78 9.53 2.37
CA ILE A 176 8.60 10.31 1.97
C ILE A 176 8.18 11.16 3.16
N LYS A 177 8.04 12.47 2.94
CA LYS A 177 7.57 13.42 3.96
C LYS A 177 6.53 14.36 3.36
N VAL A 178 5.44 14.58 4.06
CA VAL A 178 4.48 15.64 3.74
C VAL A 178 5.09 16.95 4.17
N LEU A 179 5.11 17.95 3.26
CA LEU A 179 5.81 19.21 3.48
C LEU A 179 4.91 20.33 4.00
N ASN A 180 3.61 20.32 3.68
CA ASN A 180 2.71 21.43 3.96
C ASN A 180 1.32 20.95 4.39
N THR A 181 0.59 21.84 5.07
CA THR A 181 -0.89 21.80 5.16
C THR A 181 -1.51 21.81 3.75
N PRO A 182 -2.72 21.27 3.57
CA PRO A 182 -3.42 21.26 2.28
C PRO A 182 -3.54 22.67 1.71
N ASN A 183 -3.36 22.79 0.39
CA ASN A 183 -3.68 24.00 -0.36
C ASN A 183 -5.16 24.05 -0.66
#